data_d9cde0d444ccc78e4b6f6b8ee612539b
#
_entry.id   d9cde0d444ccc78e4b6f6b8ee612539b
#
_cell.length_a   1.000
_cell.length_b   1.000
_cell.length_c   1.000
_cell.angle_alpha   90.00
_cell.angle_beta   90.00
_cell.angle_gamma   90.00
#
_symmetry.space_group_name_H-M   'P 1'
#
loop_
_entity.id
_entity.type
_entity.pdbx_description
1 polymer ?
#
loop_
_entity_poly.entity_id
_entity_poly.type
_entity_poly.pdbx_seq_one_letter_code
_entity_poly.pdbx_strand_id
1 'polypeptide(L)'
;MFNKTKLIISHSTILVGFIFGNPSEGVWKQYLYTDGISSNYIFDVYKDRKDRVWIGTQNGITLLDGSNTRKYGSSHGLPSTDIIKVTDINGRVFAATSGQGVYVLKDDTFEKVKFVKGSNVTTMENVGDQIFISTNLENIIYDGNNTSFMGKGFPNAKIVDVFSNNVNTYFASDQSLIKLDGNKYV
;
A
#
# COMPACT_ATOMS: atom_id res chain seq x y z
N MET A 1 -24.97 1.23 5.75
CA MET A 1 -24.33 1.31 7.09
C MET A 1 -22.98 0.59 6.96
N PHE A 2 -21.90 1.34 6.73
CA PHE A 2 -20.59 0.77 6.44
C PHE A 2 -19.86 0.43 7.74
N ASN A 3 -19.61 -0.85 7.97
CA ASN A 3 -18.81 -1.31 9.10
C ASN A 3 -17.31 -1.03 8.79
N LYS A 4 -16.73 -0.10 9.51
CA LYS A 4 -15.29 0.21 9.42
C LYS A 4 -14.51 -0.88 10.16
N THR A 5 -13.81 -1.71 9.43
CA THR A 5 -12.80 -2.62 9.99
C THR A 5 -11.60 -1.77 10.43
N LYS A 6 -11.28 -1.76 11.70
CA LYS A 6 -10.11 -1.07 12.24
C LYS A 6 -8.95 -2.07 12.33
N LEU A 7 -7.90 -1.84 11.56
CA LEU A 7 -6.66 -2.60 11.62
C LEU A 7 -5.71 -1.94 12.62
N ILE A 8 -5.17 -2.70 13.55
CA ILE A 8 -4.18 -2.25 14.53
C ILE A 8 -2.87 -2.97 14.25
N ILE A 9 -1.83 -2.21 13.90
CA ILE A 9 -0.48 -2.72 13.62
C ILE A 9 0.43 -2.33 14.77
N SER A 10 1.09 -3.29 15.41
CA SER A 10 2.19 -3.05 16.35
C SER A 10 3.52 -3.56 15.77
N HIS A 11 4.63 -2.93 16.15
CA HIS A 11 5.97 -3.10 15.56
C HIS A 11 6.58 -4.53 15.57
N SER A 12 5.92 -5.53 16.08
CA SER A 12 6.45 -6.89 16.14
C SER A 12 5.44 -8.00 15.84
N THR A 13 4.16 -7.66 15.65
CA THR A 13 3.11 -8.69 15.53
C THR A 13 1.92 -8.11 14.78
N ILE A 14 1.49 -8.74 13.69
CA ILE A 14 0.18 -8.42 13.11
C ILE A 14 -0.89 -9.22 13.81
N LEU A 15 -1.81 -8.51 14.39
CA LEU A 15 -3.08 -9.04 14.81
C LEU A 15 -4.11 -8.72 13.70
N VAL A 16 -4.36 -9.66 12.80
CA VAL A 16 -5.43 -9.51 11.81
C VAL A 16 -6.71 -10.04 12.44
N GLY A 17 -7.47 -9.15 13.01
CA GLY A 17 -8.82 -9.46 13.48
C GLY A 17 -9.84 -9.14 12.38
N PHE A 18 -10.47 -10.14 11.81
CA PHE A 18 -11.70 -9.94 11.05
C PHE A 18 -12.86 -9.86 12.04
N ILE A 19 -13.24 -8.63 12.42
CA ILE A 19 -14.38 -8.43 13.29
C ILE A 19 -15.65 -8.44 12.41
N PHE A 20 -16.25 -9.60 12.28
CA PHE A 20 -17.65 -9.71 11.90
C PHE A 20 -18.47 -9.77 13.18
N GLY A 21 -18.95 -8.61 13.68
CA GLY A 21 -19.75 -8.53 14.87
C GLY A 21 -19.26 -7.53 15.91
N ASN A 22 -19.76 -7.66 17.13
CA ASN A 22 -19.36 -6.82 18.25
C ASN A 22 -17.87 -7.05 18.60
N PRO A 23 -17.03 -6.02 18.72
CA PRO A 23 -15.61 -6.17 19.06
C PRO A 23 -15.32 -6.96 20.35
N SER A 24 -16.29 -7.07 21.23
CA SER A 24 -16.18 -7.83 22.50
C SER A 24 -16.31 -9.36 22.33
N GLU A 25 -16.73 -9.84 21.16
CA GLU A 25 -16.96 -11.27 20.88
C GLU A 25 -16.07 -11.81 19.73
N GLY A 26 -15.15 -11.02 19.22
CA GLY A 26 -14.27 -11.41 18.11
C GLY A 26 -13.20 -12.43 18.52
N VAL A 27 -13.00 -13.46 17.71
CA VAL A 27 -11.86 -14.37 17.85
C VAL A 27 -10.64 -13.73 17.19
N TRP A 28 -9.60 -13.45 17.97
CA TRP A 28 -8.34 -12.93 17.47
C TRP A 28 -7.48 -14.07 16.94
N LYS A 29 -6.97 -13.94 15.72
CA LYS A 29 -5.98 -14.84 15.14
C LYS A 29 -4.70 -14.07 14.82
N GLN A 30 -3.60 -14.54 15.37
CA GLN A 30 -2.27 -14.06 15.07
C GLN A 30 -1.67 -14.88 13.93
N TYR A 31 -0.99 -14.21 12.99
CA TYR A 31 -0.20 -14.85 11.95
C TYR A 31 1.27 -14.50 12.14
N LEU A 32 2.12 -15.51 12.18
CA LEU A 32 3.57 -15.38 12.33
C LEU A 32 4.29 -15.97 11.11
N TYR A 33 5.60 -15.78 11.05
CA TYR A 33 6.45 -16.42 10.04
C TYR A 33 6.25 -17.95 10.02
N THR A 34 6.05 -18.57 11.17
CA THR A 34 5.73 -19.99 11.31
C THR A 34 4.39 -20.40 10.70
N ASP A 35 3.45 -19.45 10.55
CA ASP A 35 2.15 -19.66 9.91
C ASP A 35 2.18 -19.37 8.42
N GLY A 36 3.36 -19.09 7.86
CA GLY A 36 3.56 -18.95 6.44
C GLY A 36 3.66 -17.51 5.93
N ILE A 37 3.69 -16.48 6.76
CA ILE A 37 4.01 -15.13 6.29
C ILE A 37 5.52 -14.99 5.99
N SER A 38 5.88 -14.03 5.13
CA SER A 38 7.25 -13.88 4.63
C SER A 38 8.22 -13.35 5.69
N SER A 39 7.73 -12.55 6.64
CA SER A 39 8.49 -12.04 7.80
C SER A 39 7.53 -11.60 8.90
N ASN A 40 7.98 -11.59 10.15
CA ASN A 40 7.26 -10.98 11.27
C ASN A 40 7.39 -9.43 11.29
N TYR A 41 8.29 -8.86 10.47
CA TYR A 41 8.39 -7.42 10.28
C TYR A 41 7.50 -7.00 9.12
N ILE A 42 6.38 -6.40 9.44
CA ILE A 42 5.33 -6.04 8.51
C ILE A 42 5.24 -4.53 8.42
N PHE A 43 5.19 -4.03 7.19
CA PHE A 43 5.14 -2.60 6.91
C PHE A 43 3.77 -2.16 6.41
N ASP A 44 3.06 -3.06 5.70
CA ASP A 44 1.77 -2.72 5.12
C ASP A 44 0.84 -3.93 4.98
N VAL A 45 -0.45 -3.67 5.01
CA VAL A 45 -1.50 -4.67 4.76
C VAL A 45 -2.57 -4.07 3.87
N TYR A 46 -2.78 -4.69 2.73
CA TYR A 46 -3.76 -4.29 1.74
C TYR A 46 -4.77 -5.39 1.46
N LYS A 47 -6.06 -5.08 1.49
CA LYS A 47 -7.13 -6.01 1.09
C LYS A 47 -7.65 -5.62 -0.28
N ASP A 48 -7.54 -6.52 -1.26
CA ASP A 48 -8.01 -6.31 -2.61
C ASP A 48 -9.52 -6.53 -2.77
N ARG A 49 -10.04 -6.24 -3.97
CA ARG A 49 -11.47 -6.38 -4.30
C ARG A 49 -11.96 -7.83 -4.35
N LYS A 50 -11.07 -8.83 -4.29
CA LYS A 50 -11.39 -10.26 -4.19
C LYS A 50 -11.30 -10.78 -2.76
N ASP A 51 -11.30 -9.88 -1.77
CA ASP A 51 -11.14 -10.18 -0.34
C ASP A 51 -9.81 -10.87 0.04
N ARG A 52 -8.81 -10.85 -0.85
CA ARG A 52 -7.48 -11.38 -0.57
C ARG A 52 -6.67 -10.31 0.17
N VAL A 53 -5.81 -10.76 1.07
CA VAL A 53 -4.96 -9.88 1.89
C VAL A 53 -3.51 -9.98 1.42
N TRP A 54 -2.95 -8.84 1.04
CA TRP A 54 -1.57 -8.67 0.64
C TRP A 54 -0.80 -8.05 1.80
N ILE A 55 0.31 -8.66 2.20
CA ILE A 55 1.11 -8.24 3.35
C ILE A 55 2.50 -7.88 2.86
N GLY A 56 2.84 -6.60 2.94
CA GLY A 56 4.18 -6.08 2.65
C GLY A 56 5.09 -6.27 3.86
N THR A 57 6.21 -6.97 3.68
CA THR A 57 7.12 -7.33 4.77
C THR A 57 8.57 -6.97 4.45
N GLN A 58 9.46 -7.13 5.42
CA GLN A 58 10.90 -7.01 5.24
C GLN A 58 11.46 -8.00 4.18
N ASN A 59 10.83 -9.15 4.00
CA ASN A 59 11.32 -10.23 3.13
C ASN A 59 10.34 -10.53 1.98
N GLY A 60 9.80 -9.50 1.35
CA GLY A 60 8.86 -9.65 0.24
C GLY A 60 7.40 -9.54 0.65
N ILE A 61 6.52 -10.14 -0.13
CA ILE A 61 5.06 -10.04 0.03
C ILE A 61 4.49 -11.41 0.37
N THR A 62 3.51 -11.42 1.25
CA THR A 62 2.64 -12.58 1.47
C THR A 62 1.24 -12.26 0.98
N LEU A 63 0.67 -13.16 0.19
CA LEU A 63 -0.73 -13.17 -0.19
C LEU A 63 -1.48 -14.21 0.65
N LEU A 64 -2.51 -13.77 1.36
CA LEU A 64 -3.50 -14.66 1.99
C LEU A 64 -4.75 -14.68 1.13
N ASP A 65 -5.13 -15.87 0.67
CA ASP A 65 -6.33 -16.10 -0.15
C ASP A 65 -7.15 -17.21 0.50
N GLY A 66 -8.09 -16.82 1.33
CA GLY A 66 -8.80 -17.75 2.22
C GLY A 66 -7.83 -18.45 3.19
N SER A 67 -7.73 -19.78 3.08
CA SER A 67 -6.76 -20.58 3.85
C SER A 67 -5.39 -20.72 3.18
N ASN A 68 -5.25 -20.28 1.94
CA ASN A 68 -4.02 -20.43 1.18
C ASN A 68 -3.08 -19.25 1.44
N THR A 69 -1.79 -19.55 1.54
CA THR A 69 -0.73 -18.57 1.70
C THR A 69 0.26 -18.69 0.55
N ARG A 70 0.56 -17.58 -0.12
CA ARG A 70 1.57 -17.53 -1.17
C ARG A 70 2.59 -16.44 -0.86
N LYS A 71 3.87 -16.75 -1.08
CA LYS A 71 4.98 -15.82 -0.86
C LYS A 71 5.57 -15.36 -2.20
N TYR A 72 5.87 -14.07 -2.28
CA TYR A 72 6.59 -13.45 -3.38
C TYR A 72 7.87 -12.82 -2.83
N GLY A 73 8.98 -13.20 -3.40
CA GLY A 73 10.30 -12.71 -3.02
C GLY A 73 11.21 -12.52 -4.23
N SER A 74 12.52 -12.65 -4.05
CA SER A 74 13.51 -12.45 -5.13
C SER A 74 13.33 -13.40 -6.31
N SER A 75 12.92 -14.64 -6.07
CA SER A 75 12.57 -15.61 -7.14
C SER A 75 11.36 -15.19 -8.00
N HIS A 76 10.58 -14.23 -7.51
CA HIS A 76 9.42 -13.65 -8.20
C HIS A 76 9.69 -12.20 -8.63
N GLY A 77 10.94 -11.80 -8.79
CA GLY A 77 11.34 -10.50 -9.33
C GLY A 77 11.32 -9.33 -8.33
N LEU A 78 10.94 -9.55 -7.06
CA LEU A 78 11.07 -8.50 -6.05
C LEU A 78 12.54 -8.34 -5.63
N PRO A 79 12.99 -7.11 -5.39
CA PRO A 79 14.32 -6.90 -4.80
C PRO A 79 14.38 -7.38 -3.36
N SER A 80 15.59 -7.68 -2.87
CA SER A 80 15.81 -8.02 -1.46
C SER A 80 15.81 -6.75 -0.61
N THR A 81 14.62 -6.22 -0.33
CA THR A 81 14.40 -5.00 0.46
C THR A 81 13.00 -4.99 1.05
N ASP A 82 12.75 -4.05 1.97
CA ASP A 82 11.46 -3.89 2.62
C ASP A 82 10.38 -3.48 1.61
N ILE A 83 9.24 -4.15 1.67
CA ILE A 83 8.04 -3.79 0.93
C ILE A 83 7.19 -2.90 1.83
N ILE A 84 7.27 -1.61 1.60
CA ILE A 84 6.71 -0.59 2.49
C ILE A 84 5.25 -0.27 2.21
N LYS A 85 4.77 -0.53 0.98
CA LYS A 85 3.36 -0.37 0.59
C LYS A 85 2.96 -1.38 -0.47
N VAL A 86 1.72 -1.85 -0.39
CA VAL A 86 1.08 -2.71 -1.39
C VAL A 86 -0.29 -2.15 -1.71
N THR A 87 -0.64 -2.06 -2.99
CA THR A 87 -1.98 -1.63 -3.42
C THR A 87 -2.34 -2.26 -4.77
N ASP A 88 -3.57 -2.07 -5.25
CA ASP A 88 -3.93 -2.47 -6.62
C ASP A 88 -4.69 -1.36 -7.36
N ILE A 89 -4.60 -1.39 -8.68
CA ILE A 89 -5.48 -0.68 -9.57
C ILE A 89 -5.93 -1.62 -10.69
N ASN A 90 -7.24 -1.72 -10.89
CA ASN A 90 -7.84 -2.60 -11.90
C ASN A 90 -7.36 -4.07 -11.79
N GLY A 91 -7.14 -4.55 -10.54
CA GLY A 91 -6.67 -5.90 -10.25
C GLY A 91 -5.18 -6.15 -10.49
N ARG A 92 -4.42 -5.11 -10.90
CA ARG A 92 -2.95 -5.16 -10.99
C ARG A 92 -2.36 -4.71 -9.65
N VAL A 93 -1.62 -5.59 -9.00
CA VAL A 93 -1.01 -5.33 -7.70
C VAL A 93 0.34 -4.64 -7.87
N PHE A 94 0.53 -3.57 -7.11
CA PHE A 94 1.76 -2.79 -7.06
C PHE A 94 2.41 -2.92 -5.68
N ALA A 95 3.73 -2.93 -5.66
CA ALA A 95 4.54 -2.97 -4.46
C ALA A 95 5.54 -1.81 -4.47
N ALA A 96 5.52 -0.99 -3.44
CA ALA A 96 6.53 0.03 -3.21
C ALA A 96 7.60 -0.51 -2.26
N THR A 97 8.85 -0.24 -2.60
CA THR A 97 10.01 -0.76 -1.87
C THR A 97 10.82 0.35 -1.22
N SER A 98 11.52 0.01 -0.16
CA SER A 98 12.49 0.92 0.46
C SER A 98 13.76 1.00 -0.40
N GLY A 99 13.86 2.05 -1.23
CA GLY A 99 15.06 2.37 -1.99
C GLY A 99 15.24 1.68 -3.36
N GLN A 100 14.29 0.85 -3.81
CA GLN A 100 14.36 0.18 -5.12
C GLN A 100 13.22 0.56 -6.08
N GLY A 101 12.33 1.47 -5.66
CA GLY A 101 11.21 1.97 -6.45
C GLY A 101 9.95 1.13 -6.36
N VAL A 102 9.12 1.18 -7.40
CA VAL A 102 7.83 0.51 -7.47
C VAL A 102 7.89 -0.68 -8.43
N TYR A 103 7.20 -1.74 -8.07
CA TYR A 103 7.07 -2.98 -8.84
C TYR A 103 5.59 -3.28 -9.07
N VAL A 104 5.28 -3.95 -10.18
CA VAL A 104 3.92 -4.40 -10.55
C VAL A 104 3.92 -5.90 -10.80
N LEU A 105 2.92 -6.59 -10.24
CA LEU A 105 2.72 -8.02 -10.48
C LEU A 105 2.15 -8.26 -11.88
N LYS A 106 2.85 -9.07 -12.68
CA LYS A 106 2.46 -9.49 -14.01
C LYS A 106 2.82 -10.98 -14.17
N ASP A 107 1.87 -11.77 -14.60
CA ASP A 107 2.06 -13.19 -14.85
C ASP A 107 2.87 -13.90 -13.74
N ASP A 108 2.51 -13.58 -12.47
CA ASP A 108 3.11 -14.16 -11.27
C ASP A 108 4.54 -13.71 -10.93
N THR A 109 5.05 -12.70 -11.64
CA THR A 109 6.37 -12.10 -11.41
C THR A 109 6.24 -10.60 -11.22
N PHE A 110 6.99 -10.02 -10.30
CA PHE A 110 7.05 -8.58 -10.10
C PHE A 110 8.08 -7.97 -11.05
N GLU A 111 7.64 -7.01 -11.85
CA GLU A 111 8.49 -6.24 -12.75
C GLU A 111 8.61 -4.79 -12.27
N LYS A 112 9.81 -4.20 -12.39
CA LYS A 112 10.02 -2.80 -12.01
C LYS A 112 9.23 -1.86 -12.91
N VAL A 113 8.49 -0.94 -12.30
CA VAL A 113 7.72 0.09 -12.99
C VAL A 113 8.67 1.16 -13.54
N LYS A 114 8.60 1.44 -14.84
CA LYS A 114 9.53 2.36 -15.52
C LYS A 114 9.07 3.83 -15.52
N PHE A 115 7.78 4.08 -15.32
CA PHE A 115 7.23 5.44 -15.36
C PHE A 115 7.38 6.18 -14.03
N VAL A 116 7.77 5.52 -12.95
CA VAL A 116 8.04 6.15 -11.65
C VAL A 116 9.53 6.51 -11.58
N LYS A 117 9.81 7.81 -11.41
CA LYS A 117 11.16 8.30 -11.15
C LYS A 117 11.47 8.30 -9.66
N GLY A 118 12.73 8.07 -9.36
CA GLY A 118 13.16 7.91 -7.98
C GLY A 118 13.02 6.48 -7.48
N SER A 119 13.93 6.11 -6.61
CA SER A 119 13.96 4.76 -6.03
C SER A 119 13.44 4.74 -4.60
N ASN A 120 13.49 5.88 -3.91
CA ASN A 120 13.03 6.00 -2.53
C ASN A 120 11.57 6.44 -2.51
N VAL A 121 10.68 5.45 -2.46
CA VAL A 121 9.23 5.69 -2.33
C VAL A 121 8.93 6.09 -0.89
N THR A 122 8.16 7.14 -0.70
CA THR A 122 7.76 7.59 0.64
C THR A 122 6.35 7.13 1.00
N THR A 123 5.45 7.10 0.02
CA THR A 123 4.13 6.48 0.15
C THR A 123 3.55 6.09 -1.21
N MET A 124 2.61 5.17 -1.20
CA MET A 124 1.82 4.75 -2.36
C MET A 124 0.42 4.33 -1.89
N GLU A 125 -0.60 5.11 -2.28
CA GLU A 125 -1.96 4.95 -1.76
C GLU A 125 -3.02 5.08 -2.85
N ASN A 126 -4.15 4.43 -2.65
CA ASN A 126 -5.31 4.63 -3.52
C ASN A 126 -6.00 5.97 -3.23
N VAL A 127 -6.26 6.73 -4.28
CA VAL A 127 -7.03 7.96 -4.28
C VAL A 127 -8.16 7.80 -5.29
N GLY A 128 -9.33 7.38 -4.82
CA GLY A 128 -10.41 6.95 -5.71
C GLY A 128 -10.02 5.74 -6.55
N ASP A 129 -10.15 5.85 -7.86
CA ASP A 129 -9.76 4.81 -8.83
C ASP A 129 -8.33 4.99 -9.36
N GLN A 130 -7.50 5.75 -8.68
CA GLN A 130 -6.12 6.07 -9.05
C GLN A 130 -5.17 5.67 -7.93
N ILE A 131 -3.87 5.56 -8.24
CA ILE A 131 -2.80 5.42 -7.26
C ILE A 131 -2.01 6.72 -7.21
N PHE A 132 -1.90 7.29 -6.02
CA PHE A 132 -0.91 8.32 -5.72
C PHE A 132 0.41 7.66 -5.35
N ILE A 133 1.50 8.14 -5.92
CA ILE A 133 2.86 7.65 -5.64
C ILE A 133 3.75 8.86 -5.34
N SER A 134 4.37 8.87 -4.17
CA SER A 134 5.37 9.85 -3.78
C SER A 134 6.74 9.21 -3.67
N THR A 135 7.73 9.86 -4.25
CA THR A 135 9.13 9.45 -4.19
C THR A 135 10.01 10.62 -3.75
N ASN A 136 11.30 10.35 -3.62
CA ASN A 136 12.28 11.42 -3.40
C ASN A 136 12.46 12.38 -4.59
N LEU A 137 11.85 12.14 -5.75
CA LEU A 137 11.99 12.96 -6.95
C LEU A 137 10.68 13.53 -7.48
N GLU A 138 9.54 12.87 -7.23
CA GLU A 138 8.26 13.29 -7.81
C GLU A 138 7.05 12.82 -7.00
N ASN A 139 5.95 13.55 -7.20
CA ASN A 139 4.61 13.17 -6.76
C ASN A 139 3.72 12.99 -7.99
N ILE A 140 3.23 11.79 -8.21
CA ILE A 140 2.42 11.45 -9.39
C ILE A 140 1.13 10.75 -9.03
N ILE A 141 0.16 10.87 -9.92
CA ILE A 141 -1.07 10.07 -9.96
C ILE A 141 -0.98 9.12 -11.17
N TYR A 142 -1.35 7.88 -10.96
CA TYR A 142 -1.46 6.86 -11.99
C TYR A 142 -2.89 6.33 -12.07
N ASP A 143 -3.54 6.45 -13.24
CA ASP A 143 -4.94 6.05 -13.47
C ASP A 143 -5.09 4.61 -14.01
N GLY A 144 -3.99 3.87 -14.08
CA GLY A 144 -3.96 2.53 -14.63
C GLY A 144 -3.43 2.47 -16.07
N ASN A 145 -3.37 3.59 -16.77
CA ASN A 145 -2.85 3.72 -18.14
C ASN A 145 -1.82 4.84 -18.26
N ASN A 146 -2.12 5.99 -17.67
CA ASN A 146 -1.34 7.22 -17.80
C ASN A 146 -0.86 7.70 -16.43
N THR A 147 0.24 8.42 -16.43
CA THR A 147 0.71 9.19 -15.28
C THR A 147 0.43 10.66 -15.49
N SER A 148 0.04 11.33 -14.41
CA SER A 148 -0.04 12.78 -14.34
C SER A 148 0.70 13.29 -13.12
N PHE A 149 1.31 14.47 -13.23
CA PHE A 149 1.89 15.16 -12.09
C PHE A 149 0.78 15.83 -11.27
N MET A 150 1.05 16.01 -9.98
CA MET A 150 0.16 16.80 -9.15
C MET A 150 0.05 18.22 -9.74
N GLY A 151 -1.19 18.73 -9.82
CA GLY A 151 -1.50 19.99 -10.49
C GLY A 151 -0.77 21.21 -9.90
N LYS A 152 -0.86 22.34 -10.62
CA LYS A 152 -0.30 23.62 -10.19
C LYS A 152 -0.84 23.99 -8.80
N GLY A 153 0.07 24.28 -7.88
CA GLY A 153 -0.26 24.62 -6.48
C GLY A 153 -0.08 23.47 -5.50
N PHE A 154 0.19 22.24 -5.96
CA PHE A 154 0.63 21.20 -5.05
C PHE A 154 2.00 21.57 -4.48
N PRO A 155 2.16 21.58 -3.16
CA PRO A 155 3.42 21.99 -2.55
C PRO A 155 4.55 21.03 -2.91
N ASN A 156 5.76 21.57 -3.07
CA ASN A 156 6.96 20.76 -3.22
C ASN A 156 7.37 20.23 -1.84
N ALA A 157 6.65 19.22 -1.37
CA ALA A 157 6.83 18.63 -0.06
C ALA A 157 6.96 17.10 -0.19
N LYS A 158 7.68 16.50 0.74
CA LYS A 158 7.77 15.06 0.88
C LYS A 158 6.46 14.55 1.48
N ILE A 159 5.65 13.88 0.68
CA ILE A 159 4.41 13.27 1.15
C ILE A 159 4.75 11.94 1.82
N VAL A 160 4.26 11.75 3.02
CA VAL A 160 4.51 10.57 3.85
C VAL A 160 3.29 9.68 4.02
N ASP A 161 2.10 10.24 3.82
CA ASP A 161 0.84 9.48 3.87
C ASP A 161 -0.28 10.20 3.11
N VAL A 162 -1.29 9.46 2.67
CA VAL A 162 -2.47 10.01 2.00
C VAL A 162 -3.72 9.34 2.55
N PHE A 163 -4.69 10.14 2.91
CA PHE A 163 -6.03 9.67 3.22
C PHE A 163 -7.01 10.19 2.18
N SER A 164 -7.76 9.30 1.58
CA SER A 164 -8.83 9.66 0.64
C SER A 164 -10.11 8.90 0.93
N ASN A 165 -11.22 9.60 0.81
CA ASN A 165 -12.56 9.04 0.80
C ASN A 165 -13.36 9.71 -0.33
N ASN A 166 -14.66 9.37 -0.48
CA ASN A 166 -15.49 9.90 -1.56
C ASN A 166 -15.75 11.43 -1.49
N VAL A 167 -15.29 12.11 -0.43
CA VAL A 167 -15.56 13.54 -0.18
C VAL A 167 -14.27 14.35 -0.13
N ASN A 168 -13.26 13.85 0.57
CA ASN A 168 -12.03 14.59 0.86
C ASN A 168 -10.79 13.75 0.59
N THR A 169 -9.73 14.41 0.12
CA THR A 169 -8.38 13.86 0.04
C THR A 169 -7.43 14.74 0.84
N TYR A 170 -6.67 14.14 1.71
CA TYR A 170 -5.65 14.79 2.53
C TYR A 170 -4.30 14.14 2.28
N PHE A 171 -3.27 14.97 2.16
CA PHE A 171 -1.87 14.54 2.03
C PHE A 171 -1.12 15.00 3.28
N ALA A 172 -0.54 14.08 4.01
CA ALA A 172 0.37 14.40 5.10
C ALA A 172 1.79 14.55 4.53
N SER A 173 2.39 15.69 4.78
CA SER A 173 3.80 15.92 4.43
C SER A 173 4.67 15.96 5.70
N ASP A 174 5.96 16.03 5.52
CA ASP A 174 6.92 16.25 6.61
C ASP A 174 6.79 17.62 7.29
N GLN A 175 5.98 18.55 6.74
CA GLN A 175 5.83 19.91 7.24
C GLN A 175 4.39 20.38 7.43
N SER A 176 3.42 19.76 6.78
CA SER A 176 2.02 20.23 6.75
C SER A 176 1.00 19.16 6.42
N LEU A 177 -0.26 19.46 6.69
CA LEU A 177 -1.40 18.74 6.14
C LEU A 177 -1.94 19.56 4.95
N ILE A 178 -2.08 18.91 3.80
CA ILE A 178 -2.58 19.51 2.57
C ILE A 178 -3.93 18.88 2.28
N LYS A 179 -4.95 19.68 2.08
CA LYS A 179 -6.28 19.22 1.67
C LYS A 179 -6.50 19.52 0.18
N LEU A 180 -7.05 18.56 -0.55
CA LEU A 180 -7.60 18.80 -1.86
C LEU A 180 -9.06 19.27 -1.71
N ASP A 181 -9.34 20.49 -2.10
CA ASP A 181 -10.68 21.10 -2.09
C ASP A 181 -11.11 21.42 -3.54
N GLY A 182 -11.94 20.56 -4.10
CA GLY A 182 -12.22 20.53 -5.53
C GLY A 182 -10.92 20.32 -6.34
N ASN A 183 -10.52 21.33 -7.13
CA ASN A 183 -9.26 21.29 -7.91
C ASN A 183 -8.15 22.18 -7.30
N LYS A 184 -8.26 22.54 -6.02
CA LYS A 184 -7.28 23.39 -5.33
C LYS A 184 -6.72 22.67 -4.12
N TYR A 185 -5.45 22.91 -3.84
CA TYR A 185 -4.79 22.48 -2.61
C TYR A 185 -4.82 23.62 -1.58
N VAL A 186 -5.23 23.32 -0.37
CA VAL A 186 -5.35 24.24 0.77
C VAL A 186 -4.72 23.64 2.02
#